data_a3d49857383db72175b4de7bc174f1ef
#
_entry.id   a3d49857383db72175b4de7bc174f1ef
#
_cell.length_a   1.000
_cell.length_b   1.000
_cell.length_c   1.000
_cell.angle_alpha   90.00
_cell.angle_beta   90.00
_cell.angle_gamma   90.00
#
_symmetry.space_group_name_H-M   'P 1'
#
loop_
_entity.id
_entity.type
_entity.pdbx_description
1 polymer ?
#
loop_
_entity_poly.entity_id
_entity_poly.type
_entity_poly.pdbx_seq_one_letter_code
_entity_poly.pdbx_strand_id
1 'polypeptide(L)'
;MDKIKEILIWTNNEGKYREICDLLPNHIKKYSPKKFGILTPEETGKSFEENSFIKASYFSKKTNFICLSDDSGLEINLLKGGPGIYSSRWSGEKNNFNLAIKKIFEKMSDVKKDWQNDSAARFICCLTLFLPNGKFFSSQGIVKGKTSSTKKGKNGFGYDPIFIPDGYKDTFGEMESKLKMSIDHRFKAYFKIKKYFL
;
A
#
# COMPACT_ATOMS: atom_id res chain seq x y z
N MET A 1 -5.12 -16.14 -21.40
CA MET A 1 -5.62 -14.76 -21.20
C MET A 1 -4.90 -13.90 -22.22
N ASP A 2 -5.60 -13.09 -23.00
CA ASP A 2 -4.93 -12.18 -23.93
C ASP A 2 -4.04 -11.23 -23.15
N LYS A 3 -2.93 -10.78 -23.79
CA LYS A 3 -2.01 -9.84 -23.15
C LYS A 3 -2.73 -8.54 -22.76
N ILE A 4 -2.55 -8.12 -21.52
CA ILE A 4 -3.12 -6.87 -21.03
C ILE A 4 -2.43 -5.71 -21.74
N LYS A 5 -3.20 -4.94 -22.51
CA LYS A 5 -2.70 -3.75 -23.24
C LYS A 5 -2.97 -2.46 -22.48
N GLU A 6 -4.04 -2.42 -21.71
CA GLU A 6 -4.50 -1.24 -20.98
C GLU A 6 -5.01 -1.64 -19.59
N ILE A 7 -4.76 -0.81 -18.59
CA ILE A 7 -5.17 -1.08 -17.22
C ILE A 7 -5.53 0.21 -16.48
N LEU A 8 -6.58 0.15 -15.68
CA LEU A 8 -6.92 1.17 -14.70
C LEU A 8 -6.24 0.83 -13.37
N ILE A 9 -5.36 1.68 -12.89
CA ILE A 9 -4.75 1.54 -11.57
C ILE A 9 -5.58 2.35 -10.59
N TRP A 10 -6.25 1.66 -9.66
CA TRP A 10 -7.07 2.35 -8.69
C TRP A 10 -6.37 2.57 -7.36
N THR A 11 -6.03 3.81 -7.12
CA THR A 11 -5.62 4.35 -5.82
C THR A 11 -5.73 5.87 -5.86
N ASN A 12 -6.15 6.47 -4.74
CA ASN A 12 -6.14 7.93 -4.55
C ASN A 12 -4.79 8.44 -4.02
N ASN A 13 -3.86 7.56 -3.71
CA ASN A 13 -2.53 7.90 -3.22
C ASN A 13 -1.54 7.96 -4.39
N GLU A 14 -1.01 9.16 -4.67
CA GLU A 14 -0.08 9.37 -5.78
C GLU A 14 1.24 8.59 -5.63
N GLY A 15 1.70 8.36 -4.40
CA GLY A 15 2.87 7.52 -4.14
C GLY A 15 2.64 6.07 -4.53
N LYS A 16 1.50 5.49 -4.10
CA LYS A 16 1.10 4.14 -4.49
C LYS A 16 0.93 4.02 -6.02
N TYR A 17 0.29 5.03 -6.64
CA TYR A 17 0.10 5.03 -8.09
C TYR A 17 1.43 4.98 -8.84
N ARG A 18 2.40 5.81 -8.45
CA ARG A 18 3.75 5.83 -9.05
C ARG A 18 4.46 4.48 -8.90
N GLU A 19 4.51 3.93 -7.69
CA GLU A 19 5.14 2.63 -7.45
C GLU A 19 4.49 1.50 -8.28
N ILE A 20 3.16 1.46 -8.39
CA ILE A 20 2.48 0.46 -9.23
C ILE A 20 2.82 0.67 -10.71
N CYS A 21 2.87 1.93 -11.17
CA CYS A 21 3.26 2.23 -12.56
C CYS A 21 4.67 1.75 -12.89
N ASP A 22 5.60 1.89 -11.94
CA ASP A 22 7.00 1.48 -12.12
C ASP A 22 7.17 -0.06 -12.09
N LEU A 23 6.28 -0.77 -11.37
CA LEU A 23 6.27 -2.23 -11.35
C LEU A 23 5.68 -2.85 -12.62
N LEU A 24 4.71 -2.19 -13.25
CA LEU A 24 4.02 -2.71 -14.44
C LEU A 24 4.86 -2.53 -15.71
N PRO A 25 4.84 -3.50 -16.65
CA PRO A 25 5.53 -3.40 -17.92
C PRO A 25 5.21 -2.11 -18.69
N ASN A 26 6.22 -1.55 -19.37
CA ASN A 26 6.10 -0.28 -20.09
C ASN A 26 5.10 -0.33 -21.25
N HIS A 27 4.91 -1.50 -21.87
CA HIS A 27 3.97 -1.65 -22.98
C HIS A 27 2.50 -1.55 -22.59
N ILE A 28 2.20 -1.66 -21.28
CA ILE A 28 0.83 -1.53 -20.77
C ILE A 28 0.49 -0.06 -20.58
N LYS A 29 -0.58 0.40 -21.22
CA LYS A 29 -1.12 1.75 -21.05
C LYS A 29 -1.85 1.84 -19.71
N LYS A 30 -1.41 2.77 -18.86
CA LYS A 30 -1.86 2.91 -17.47
C LYS A 30 -2.78 4.13 -17.35
N TYR A 31 -3.94 3.94 -16.76
CA TYR A 31 -4.90 5.00 -16.50
C TYR A 31 -5.05 5.25 -15.01
N SER A 32 -5.14 6.52 -14.64
CA SER A 32 -5.46 6.91 -13.26
C SER A 32 -6.97 7.07 -13.07
N PRO A 33 -7.46 6.97 -11.83
CA PRO A 33 -8.88 7.18 -11.51
C PRO A 33 -9.40 8.55 -11.90
N LYS A 34 -8.56 9.57 -11.82
CA LYS A 34 -8.89 10.98 -12.14
C LYS A 34 -9.50 11.14 -13.54
N LYS A 35 -9.11 10.27 -14.49
CA LYS A 35 -9.64 10.30 -15.86
C LYS A 35 -11.14 10.01 -15.95
N PHE A 36 -11.70 9.27 -15.00
CA PHE A 36 -13.05 8.74 -15.10
C PHE A 36 -14.08 9.50 -14.26
N GLY A 37 -13.66 10.40 -13.36
CA GLY A 37 -14.58 11.17 -12.51
C GLY A 37 -15.47 10.33 -11.59
N ILE A 38 -15.09 9.06 -11.35
CA ILE A 38 -15.89 8.10 -10.55
C ILE A 38 -15.52 8.26 -9.09
N LEU A 39 -16.51 8.37 -8.23
CA LEU A 39 -16.32 8.42 -6.78
C LEU A 39 -15.79 7.10 -6.27
N THR A 40 -14.90 7.16 -5.27
CA THR A 40 -14.36 5.98 -4.58
C THR A 40 -15.47 5.30 -3.80
N PRO A 41 -15.62 3.96 -3.91
CA PRO A 41 -16.53 3.23 -3.05
C PRO A 41 -16.04 3.29 -1.59
N GLU A 42 -16.97 3.19 -0.66
CA GLU A 42 -16.64 3.04 0.75
C GLU A 42 -15.87 1.73 0.98
N GLU A 43 -14.78 1.81 1.71
CA GLU A 43 -13.97 0.66 2.11
C GLU A 43 -14.58 0.02 3.36
N THR A 44 -15.55 -0.89 3.15
CA THR A 44 -16.27 -1.59 4.21
C THR A 44 -15.66 -2.93 4.60
N GLY A 45 -14.60 -3.32 3.92
CA GLY A 45 -13.88 -4.58 4.16
C GLY A 45 -13.17 -4.60 5.52
N LYS A 46 -13.03 -5.80 6.08
CA LYS A 46 -12.35 -6.05 7.34
C LYS A 46 -10.89 -6.45 7.18
N SER A 47 -10.42 -6.52 5.94
CA SER A 47 -9.04 -6.85 5.59
C SER A 47 -8.56 -6.02 4.40
N PHE A 48 -7.24 -5.95 4.21
CA PHE A 48 -6.64 -5.33 3.03
C PHE A 48 -7.09 -6.01 1.73
N GLU A 49 -7.26 -7.33 1.76
CA GLU A 49 -7.70 -8.09 0.60
C GLU A 49 -9.14 -7.73 0.21
N GLU A 50 -10.07 -7.70 1.19
CA GLU A 50 -11.45 -7.29 0.95
C GLU A 50 -11.53 -5.86 0.39
N ASN A 51 -10.81 -4.92 0.98
CA ASN A 51 -10.81 -3.53 0.51
C ASN A 51 -10.22 -3.40 -0.89
N SER A 52 -9.13 -4.09 -1.20
CA SER A 52 -8.58 -4.08 -2.56
C SER A 52 -9.54 -4.70 -3.56
N PHE A 53 -10.24 -5.79 -3.20
CA PHE A 53 -11.26 -6.42 -4.04
C PHE A 53 -12.47 -5.50 -4.28
N ILE A 54 -13.01 -4.87 -3.23
CA ILE A 54 -14.12 -3.91 -3.34
C ILE A 54 -13.78 -2.83 -4.37
N LYS A 55 -12.60 -2.22 -4.24
CA LYS A 55 -12.14 -1.18 -5.17
C LYS A 55 -11.99 -1.71 -6.59
N ALA A 56 -11.25 -2.80 -6.79
CA ALA A 56 -10.99 -3.34 -8.12
C ALA A 56 -12.28 -3.73 -8.85
N SER A 57 -13.19 -4.45 -8.17
CA SER A 57 -14.45 -4.91 -8.74
C SER A 57 -15.38 -3.74 -9.08
N TYR A 58 -15.49 -2.75 -8.20
CA TYR A 58 -16.34 -1.58 -8.41
C TYR A 58 -15.92 -0.80 -9.67
N PHE A 59 -14.62 -0.50 -9.79
CA PHE A 59 -14.14 0.29 -10.91
C PHE A 59 -14.11 -0.49 -12.22
N SER A 60 -13.77 -1.77 -12.20
CA SER A 60 -13.85 -2.60 -13.41
C SER A 60 -15.28 -2.68 -13.94
N LYS A 61 -16.26 -2.89 -13.08
CA LYS A 61 -17.69 -2.91 -13.47
C LYS A 61 -18.19 -1.56 -14.01
N LYS A 62 -17.73 -0.44 -13.46
CA LYS A 62 -18.16 0.90 -13.88
C LYS A 62 -17.50 1.37 -15.18
N THR A 63 -16.28 0.94 -15.46
CA THR A 63 -15.48 1.44 -16.58
C THR A 63 -15.32 0.43 -17.71
N ASN A 64 -15.64 -0.83 -17.48
CA ASN A 64 -15.33 -1.95 -18.36
C ASN A 64 -13.82 -2.13 -18.65
N PHE A 65 -12.95 -1.56 -17.79
CA PHE A 65 -11.50 -1.76 -17.87
C PHE A 65 -11.06 -2.89 -16.93
N ILE A 66 -9.93 -3.53 -17.30
CA ILE A 66 -9.16 -4.30 -16.32
C ILE A 66 -8.70 -3.32 -15.25
N CYS A 67 -8.96 -3.64 -13.99
CA CYS A 67 -8.62 -2.78 -12.86
C CYS A 67 -7.63 -3.49 -11.94
N LEU A 68 -6.53 -2.81 -11.61
CA LEU A 68 -5.61 -3.19 -10.54
C LEU A 68 -5.78 -2.22 -9.39
N SER A 69 -6.19 -2.72 -8.24
CA SER A 69 -6.28 -1.89 -7.03
C SER A 69 -5.32 -2.33 -5.95
N ASP A 70 -4.94 -1.39 -5.11
CA ASP A 70 -4.10 -1.56 -3.94
C ASP A 70 -4.89 -1.23 -2.67
N ASP A 71 -4.76 -2.10 -1.66
CA ASP A 71 -4.99 -1.70 -0.29
C ASP A 71 -3.80 -2.10 0.56
N SER A 72 -3.25 -1.16 1.31
CA SER A 72 -1.99 -1.37 2.03
C SER A 72 -1.86 -0.46 3.23
N GLY A 73 -1.14 -0.93 4.22
CA GLY A 73 -0.92 -0.19 5.45
C GLY A 73 0.19 -0.74 6.32
N LEU A 74 0.43 -0.03 7.42
CA LEU A 74 1.38 -0.39 8.46
C LEU A 74 0.62 -1.06 9.61
N GLU A 75 1.10 -2.20 10.05
CA GLU A 75 0.66 -2.85 11.28
C GLU A 75 1.79 -2.86 12.31
N ILE A 76 1.47 -2.47 13.54
CA ILE A 76 2.41 -2.41 14.66
C ILE A 76 1.90 -3.37 15.75
N ASN A 77 2.74 -4.32 16.16
CA ASN A 77 2.35 -5.35 17.13
C ASN A 77 1.87 -4.76 18.45
N LEU A 78 2.61 -3.78 18.98
CA LEU A 78 2.26 -3.10 20.23
C LEU A 78 0.89 -2.42 20.18
N LEU A 79 0.45 -1.99 19.01
CA LEU A 79 -0.86 -1.40 18.77
C LEU A 79 -1.91 -2.44 18.29
N LYS A 80 -1.68 -3.73 18.57
CA LYS A 80 -2.58 -4.85 18.18
C LYS A 80 -2.93 -4.84 16.68
N GLY A 81 -1.94 -4.51 15.84
CA GLY A 81 -2.09 -4.38 14.39
C GLY A 81 -2.53 -3.00 13.90
N GLY A 82 -2.75 -2.04 14.80
CA GLY A 82 -3.02 -0.67 14.38
C GLY A 82 -1.78 0.00 13.75
N PRO A 83 -1.99 0.96 12.83
CA PRO A 83 -3.23 1.45 12.24
C PRO A 83 -3.92 0.48 11.26
N GLY A 84 -3.21 -0.52 10.70
CA GLY A 84 -3.75 -1.55 9.83
C GLY A 84 -4.53 -0.99 8.64
N ILE A 85 -5.72 -1.50 8.36
CA ILE A 85 -6.59 -1.04 7.27
C ILE A 85 -7.01 0.45 7.41
N TYR A 86 -6.81 1.04 8.57
CA TYR A 86 -7.07 2.47 8.83
C TYR A 86 -5.85 3.36 8.62
N SER A 87 -4.77 2.84 8.04
CA SER A 87 -3.50 3.56 7.84
C SER A 87 -3.67 4.93 7.18
N SER A 88 -4.47 5.02 6.13
CA SER A 88 -4.78 6.28 5.45
C SER A 88 -5.67 7.18 6.32
N ARG A 89 -6.64 6.60 7.04
CA ARG A 89 -7.59 7.38 7.86
C ARG A 89 -6.92 8.08 9.06
N TRP A 90 -5.83 7.51 9.57
CA TRP A 90 -5.06 8.14 10.64
C TRP A 90 -4.36 9.43 10.20
N SER A 91 -4.12 9.63 8.91
CA SER A 91 -3.55 10.85 8.35
C SER A 91 -4.58 11.99 8.16
N GLY A 92 -5.86 11.70 8.37
CA GLY A 92 -6.95 12.67 8.20
C GLY A 92 -7.25 12.98 6.74
N GLU A 93 -8.20 13.89 6.52
CA GLU A 93 -8.71 14.22 5.18
C GLU A 93 -7.64 14.78 4.21
N LYS A 94 -6.60 15.42 4.74
CA LYS A 94 -5.51 16.02 3.94
C LYS A 94 -4.32 15.09 3.72
N ASN A 95 -4.45 13.78 4.03
CA ASN A 95 -3.34 12.82 3.96
C ASN A 95 -2.08 13.31 4.71
N ASN A 96 -2.27 13.89 5.90
CA ASN A 96 -1.18 14.42 6.72
C ASN A 96 -0.49 13.31 7.51
N PHE A 97 0.44 12.61 6.87
CA PHE A 97 1.19 11.52 7.50
C PHE A 97 2.09 11.97 8.66
N ASN A 98 2.45 13.26 8.75
CA ASN A 98 3.15 13.76 9.95
C ASN A 98 2.26 13.64 11.19
N LEU A 99 0.98 13.95 11.05
CA LEU A 99 0.00 13.80 12.13
C LEU A 99 -0.22 12.31 12.47
N ALA A 100 -0.32 11.45 11.45
CA ALA A 100 -0.47 10.02 11.65
C ALA A 100 0.72 9.40 12.39
N ILE A 101 1.95 9.79 12.04
CA ILE A 101 3.18 9.33 12.68
C ILE A 101 3.24 9.81 14.14
N LYS A 102 2.90 11.08 14.39
CA LYS A 102 2.81 11.60 15.75
C LYS A 102 1.84 10.78 16.60
N LYS A 103 0.65 10.51 16.07
CA LYS A 103 -0.36 9.70 16.73
C LYS A 103 0.10 8.25 17.00
N ILE A 104 0.92 7.66 16.11
CA ILE A 104 1.54 6.35 16.35
C ILE A 104 2.44 6.42 17.58
N PHE A 105 3.37 7.37 17.63
CA PHE A 105 4.30 7.48 18.75
C PHE A 105 3.60 7.76 20.08
N GLU A 106 2.60 8.63 20.10
CA GLU A 106 1.76 8.89 21.27
C GLU A 106 1.11 7.60 21.76
N LYS A 107 0.39 6.89 20.87
CA LYS A 107 -0.30 5.63 21.23
C LYS A 107 0.65 4.52 21.67
N MET A 108 1.84 4.41 21.06
CA MET A 108 2.85 3.45 21.51
C MET A 108 3.36 3.80 22.91
N SER A 109 3.58 5.09 23.18
CA SER A 109 4.01 5.58 24.50
C SER A 109 2.94 5.41 25.59
N ASP A 110 1.66 5.52 25.22
CA ASP A 110 0.52 5.25 26.12
C ASP A 110 0.46 3.78 26.54
N VAL A 111 0.79 2.86 25.61
CA VAL A 111 0.81 1.42 25.89
C VAL A 111 2.06 1.03 26.68
N LYS A 112 3.21 1.57 26.33
CA LYS A 112 4.50 1.21 26.93
C LYS A 112 5.49 2.37 26.80
N LYS A 113 5.99 2.89 27.92
CA LYS A 113 6.89 4.06 27.91
C LYS A 113 8.20 3.82 27.16
N ASP A 114 8.78 2.62 27.29
CA ASP A 114 10.01 2.18 26.64
C ASP A 114 9.72 1.32 25.38
N TRP A 115 8.72 1.70 24.61
CA TRP A 115 8.21 0.95 23.44
C TRP A 115 9.27 0.69 22.36
N GLN A 116 10.37 1.42 22.35
CA GLN A 116 11.47 1.26 21.39
C GLN A 116 12.02 -0.17 21.37
N ASN A 117 11.94 -0.87 22.51
CA ASN A 117 12.33 -2.29 22.64
C ASN A 117 11.26 -3.27 22.14
N ASP A 118 10.05 -2.76 21.84
CA ASP A 118 8.88 -3.55 21.39
C ASP A 118 8.21 -2.89 20.19
N SER A 119 9.03 -2.57 19.20
CA SER A 119 8.62 -1.77 18.04
C SER A 119 8.36 -2.59 16.78
N ALA A 120 8.18 -3.91 16.93
CA ALA A 120 7.93 -4.81 15.81
C ALA A 120 6.71 -4.37 14.99
N ALA A 121 6.90 -4.30 13.68
CA ALA A 121 5.91 -3.83 12.74
C ALA A 121 6.02 -4.58 11.40
N ARG A 122 4.99 -4.42 10.56
CA ARG A 122 5.05 -4.91 9.18
C ARG A 122 4.25 -4.00 8.26
N PHE A 123 4.74 -3.85 7.04
CA PHE A 123 3.94 -3.34 5.94
C PHE A 123 3.24 -4.47 5.22
N ILE A 124 1.98 -4.25 4.88
CA ILE A 124 1.16 -5.18 4.09
C ILE A 124 0.64 -4.44 2.86
N CYS A 125 0.66 -5.12 1.71
CA CYS A 125 -0.03 -4.69 0.50
C CYS A 125 -0.84 -5.85 -0.05
N CYS A 126 -2.11 -5.62 -0.35
CA CYS A 126 -2.94 -6.51 -1.15
C CYS A 126 -3.21 -5.84 -2.49
N LEU A 127 -2.85 -6.53 -3.56
CA LEU A 127 -3.16 -6.16 -4.94
C LEU A 127 -4.27 -7.07 -5.46
N THR A 128 -5.32 -6.48 -6.03
CA THR A 128 -6.37 -7.22 -6.73
C THR A 128 -6.46 -6.76 -8.19
N LEU A 129 -6.22 -7.70 -9.10
CA LEU A 129 -6.46 -7.55 -10.53
C LEU A 129 -7.85 -8.09 -10.84
N PHE A 130 -8.75 -7.25 -11.32
CA PHE A 130 -10.13 -7.60 -11.66
C PHE A 130 -10.41 -7.35 -13.14
N LEU A 131 -11.00 -8.34 -13.81
CA LEU A 131 -11.31 -8.30 -15.23
C LEU A 131 -12.81 -8.02 -15.45
N PRO A 132 -13.20 -7.37 -16.57
CA PRO A 132 -14.60 -7.08 -16.88
C PRO A 132 -15.52 -8.31 -16.90
N ASN A 133 -14.98 -9.49 -17.20
CA ASN A 133 -15.72 -10.76 -17.21
C ASN A 133 -15.94 -11.37 -15.80
N GLY A 134 -15.57 -10.64 -14.74
CA GLY A 134 -15.74 -11.07 -13.34
C GLY A 134 -14.60 -11.92 -12.78
N LYS A 135 -13.64 -12.38 -13.59
CA LYS A 135 -12.45 -13.07 -13.07
C LYS A 135 -11.55 -12.09 -12.32
N PHE A 136 -10.95 -12.57 -11.23
CA PHE A 136 -10.00 -11.76 -10.46
C PHE A 136 -8.86 -12.59 -9.89
N PHE A 137 -7.79 -11.91 -9.52
CA PHE A 137 -6.60 -12.48 -8.91
C PHE A 137 -6.12 -11.53 -7.81
N SER A 138 -6.04 -12.03 -6.60
CA SER A 138 -5.52 -11.27 -5.46
C SER A 138 -4.17 -11.81 -5.03
N SER A 139 -3.34 -10.92 -4.49
CA SER A 139 -2.04 -11.28 -3.93
C SER A 139 -1.71 -10.38 -2.76
N GLN A 140 -0.99 -10.93 -1.79
CA GLN A 140 -0.51 -10.19 -0.64
C GLN A 140 1.00 -10.21 -0.58
N GLY A 141 1.61 -9.06 -0.34
CA GLY A 141 3.02 -8.90 -0.01
C GLY A 141 3.19 -8.33 1.40
N ILE A 142 4.16 -8.86 2.13
CA ILE A 142 4.46 -8.48 3.52
C ILE A 142 5.95 -8.22 3.65
N VAL A 143 6.29 -7.10 4.30
CA VAL A 143 7.64 -6.82 4.79
C VAL A 143 7.59 -6.66 6.29
N LYS A 144 8.33 -7.51 6.99
CA LYS A 144 8.52 -7.40 8.44
C LYS A 144 9.63 -6.40 8.74
N GLY A 145 9.60 -5.85 9.93
CA GLY A 145 10.57 -4.87 10.40
C GLY A 145 10.15 -4.29 11.76
N LYS A 146 10.56 -3.07 11.98
CA LYS A 146 10.26 -2.34 13.21
C LYS A 146 10.03 -0.86 12.96
N THR A 147 9.41 -0.18 13.91
CA THR A 147 9.31 1.28 13.88
C THR A 147 10.59 1.91 14.44
N SER A 148 11.08 2.94 13.77
CA SER A 148 12.08 3.86 14.30
C SER A 148 11.46 4.73 15.40
N SER A 149 12.25 5.17 16.38
CA SER A 149 11.81 6.08 17.43
C SER A 149 11.61 7.52 16.95
N THR A 150 12.14 7.86 15.79
CA THR A 150 12.04 9.18 15.17
C THR A 150 11.85 9.06 13.67
N LYS A 151 11.33 10.11 13.05
CA LYS A 151 11.26 10.19 11.59
C LYS A 151 12.66 10.36 11.01
N LYS A 152 12.97 9.58 9.97
CA LYS A 152 14.24 9.63 9.24
C LYS A 152 14.01 9.55 7.74
N GLY A 153 14.82 10.30 6.99
CA GLY A 153 14.76 10.36 5.53
C GLY A 153 13.64 11.23 4.98
N LYS A 154 13.68 11.41 3.66
CA LYS A 154 12.74 12.24 2.89
C LYS A 154 12.16 11.50 1.69
N ASN A 155 12.64 10.27 1.44
CA ASN A 155 12.19 9.45 0.33
C ASN A 155 10.87 8.74 0.67
N GLY A 156 10.21 8.22 -0.37
CA GLY A 156 8.97 7.48 -0.20
C GLY A 156 7.78 8.35 0.19
N PHE A 157 6.84 7.78 0.90
CA PHE A 157 5.61 8.42 1.36
C PHE A 157 5.02 7.70 2.58
N GLY A 158 4.01 8.30 3.17
CA GLY A 158 3.25 7.66 4.26
C GLY A 158 4.08 7.45 5.51
N TYR A 159 4.20 6.20 5.92
CA TYR A 159 4.94 5.78 7.09
C TYR A 159 6.38 5.33 6.78
N ASP A 160 6.86 5.49 5.55
CA ASP A 160 8.23 5.15 5.15
C ASP A 160 9.30 5.75 6.08
N PRO A 161 9.15 7.02 6.56
CA PRO A 161 10.14 7.64 7.44
C PRO A 161 10.29 7.00 8.83
N ILE A 162 9.41 6.09 9.20
CA ILE A 162 9.45 5.42 10.51
C ILE A 162 9.57 3.90 10.43
N PHE A 163 9.65 3.30 9.25
CA PHE A 163 9.71 1.85 9.11
C PHE A 163 11.09 1.39 8.66
N ILE A 164 11.73 0.55 9.48
CA ILE A 164 13.01 -0.10 9.21
C ILE A 164 12.73 -1.57 8.89
N PRO A 165 12.94 -2.02 7.65
CA PRO A 165 12.72 -3.42 7.28
C PRO A 165 13.78 -4.35 7.90
N ASP A 166 13.40 -5.60 8.17
CA ASP A 166 14.33 -6.60 8.69
C ASP A 166 15.54 -6.75 7.76
N GLY A 167 16.72 -6.84 8.37
CA GLY A 167 18.00 -6.94 7.67
C GLY A 167 18.62 -5.60 7.27
N TYR A 168 17.95 -4.48 7.56
CA TYR A 168 18.44 -3.12 7.24
C TYR A 168 18.57 -2.26 8.50
N LYS A 169 19.34 -1.18 8.38
CA LYS A 169 19.50 -0.16 9.45
C LYS A 169 18.71 1.12 9.12
N ASP A 170 18.47 1.36 7.84
CA ASP A 170 17.82 2.56 7.33
C ASP A 170 16.31 2.37 7.25
N THR A 171 15.57 3.43 7.45
CA THR A 171 14.13 3.47 7.19
C THR A 171 13.88 3.46 5.67
N PHE A 172 12.66 3.08 5.27
CA PHE A 172 12.26 3.25 3.86
C PHE A 172 12.34 4.72 3.42
N GLY A 173 12.24 5.67 4.34
CA GLY A 173 12.42 7.10 4.07
C GLY A 173 13.88 7.51 3.83
N GLU A 174 14.85 6.74 4.29
CA GLU A 174 16.28 6.95 4.03
C GLU A 174 16.76 6.20 2.79
N MET A 175 16.11 5.11 2.43
CA MET A 175 16.51 4.26 1.30
C MET A 175 16.32 4.94 -0.05
N GLU A 176 17.21 4.63 -0.98
CA GLU A 176 17.02 4.92 -2.39
C GLU A 176 15.76 4.22 -2.93
N SER A 177 14.99 4.93 -3.75
CA SER A 177 13.70 4.44 -4.27
C SER A 177 13.80 3.09 -4.97
N LYS A 178 14.87 2.86 -5.75
CA LYS A 178 15.09 1.59 -6.46
C LYS A 178 15.31 0.42 -5.49
N LEU A 179 16.09 0.64 -4.42
CA LEU A 179 16.32 -0.38 -3.39
C LEU A 179 15.01 -0.69 -2.67
N LYS A 180 14.30 0.33 -2.19
CA LYS A 180 12.99 0.15 -1.55
C LYS A 180 12.04 -0.65 -2.44
N MET A 181 11.88 -0.27 -3.70
CA MET A 181 10.98 -0.94 -4.66
C MET A 181 11.35 -2.40 -4.94
N SER A 182 12.60 -2.82 -4.70
CA SER A 182 13.02 -4.22 -4.90
C SER A 182 12.70 -5.13 -3.70
N ILE A 183 12.37 -4.56 -2.55
CA ILE A 183 12.18 -5.32 -1.30
C ILE A 183 10.85 -5.09 -0.63
N ASP A 184 10.10 -4.07 -1.04
CA ASP A 184 8.91 -3.62 -0.33
C ASP A 184 7.70 -4.57 -0.49
N HIS A 185 6.67 -4.29 0.29
CA HIS A 185 5.44 -5.06 0.35
C HIS A 185 4.67 -5.06 -0.98
N ARG A 186 4.71 -3.95 -1.73
CA ARG A 186 4.03 -3.82 -3.03
C ARG A 186 4.73 -4.60 -4.12
N PHE A 187 6.06 -4.55 -4.17
CA PHE A 187 6.85 -5.43 -5.03
C PHE A 187 6.56 -6.90 -4.76
N LYS A 188 6.55 -7.32 -3.47
CA LYS A 188 6.26 -8.71 -3.10
C LYS A 188 4.86 -9.15 -3.49
N ALA A 189 3.86 -8.27 -3.38
CA ALA A 189 2.51 -8.56 -3.87
C ALA A 189 2.50 -8.68 -5.40
N TYR A 190 3.07 -7.69 -6.10
CA TYR A 190 3.16 -7.70 -7.57
C TYR A 190 3.87 -8.95 -8.09
N PHE A 191 4.98 -9.34 -7.50
CA PHE A 191 5.76 -10.51 -7.94
C PHE A 191 4.92 -11.79 -8.04
N LYS A 192 3.93 -11.96 -7.16
CA LYS A 192 3.04 -13.13 -7.15
C LYS A 192 2.03 -13.14 -8.30
N ILE A 193 1.66 -11.97 -8.82
CA ILE A 193 0.69 -11.84 -9.91
C ILE A 193 1.32 -11.35 -11.22
N LYS A 194 2.64 -11.13 -11.27
CA LYS A 194 3.32 -10.58 -12.46
C LYS A 194 3.08 -11.38 -13.75
N LYS A 195 2.85 -12.69 -13.64
CA LYS A 195 2.58 -13.58 -14.79
C LYS A 195 1.35 -13.17 -15.62
N TYR A 196 0.43 -12.40 -15.04
CA TYR A 196 -0.75 -11.91 -15.75
C TYR A 196 -0.48 -10.66 -16.59
N PHE A 197 0.69 -10.05 -16.43
CA PHE A 197 1.11 -8.83 -17.14
C PHE A 197 2.20 -9.05 -18.18
N LEU A 198 2.72 -10.29 -18.32
CA LEU A 198 3.84 -10.64 -19.22
C LEU A 198 3.36 -11.22 -20.56
#